data_366e30b34e58be02e0ab0bdbdd80eb06
#
_entry.id   366e30b34e58be02e0ab0bdbdd80eb06
#
_cell.length_a   1.000
_cell.length_b   1.000
_cell.length_c   1.000
_cell.angle_alpha   90.00
_cell.angle_beta   90.00
_cell.angle_gamma   90.00
#
_symmetry.space_group_name_H-M   'P 1'
#
loop_
_entity.id
_entity.type
_entity.pdbx_description
1 polymer ?
#
loop_
_entity_poly.entity_id
_entity_poly.type
_entity_poly.pdbx_seq_one_letter_code
_entity_poly.pdbx_strand_id
1 'polypeptide(L)'
;LRSSDSFLRAFLKAEKLPSTKDCKPRLIFPRSPRFNLVVASWLKPFEHWLWGFLTARRLFGGSNTRVSAKGLNPRKRANLILRKLNGLSDGVCFEVDGKAFEAHVTSGQVDAENRVYTSAYPRDTSLARVLARQLFRGVTVHGAKFSRPGGRASGDFNTGMGN
;
A
#
# COMPACT_ATOMS: atom_id res chain seq x y z
N LEU A 1 18.54 -1.68 12.67
CA LEU A 1 18.34 -2.34 11.37
C LEU A 1 19.68 -2.60 10.68
N ARG A 2 19.91 -3.83 10.24
CA ARG A 2 21.05 -4.19 9.38
C ARG A 2 20.75 -3.77 7.93
N SER A 3 21.78 -3.60 7.10
CA SER A 3 21.57 -3.29 5.67
C SER A 3 20.76 -4.37 4.96
N SER A 4 20.96 -5.65 5.31
CA SER A 4 20.21 -6.78 4.76
C SER A 4 18.70 -6.76 5.07
N ASP A 5 18.26 -6.07 6.13
CA ASP A 5 16.84 -6.00 6.50
C ASP A 5 15.99 -5.25 5.45
N SER A 6 16.62 -4.36 4.67
CA SER A 6 15.95 -3.60 3.62
C SER A 6 15.89 -4.31 2.25
N PHE A 7 16.59 -5.44 2.08
CA PHE A 7 16.53 -6.20 0.84
C PHE A 7 15.24 -7.00 0.70
N LEU A 8 14.71 -7.03 -0.52
CA LEU A 8 13.54 -7.84 -0.86
C LEU A 8 13.95 -9.30 -1.07
N ARG A 9 13.11 -10.22 -0.59
CA ARG A 9 13.25 -11.67 -0.82
C ARG A 9 12.03 -12.16 -1.59
N ALA A 10 12.12 -12.16 -2.92
CA ALA A 10 11.00 -12.52 -3.77
C ALA A 10 10.72 -14.04 -3.75
N PHE A 11 9.45 -14.39 -3.60
CA PHE A 11 8.96 -15.77 -3.70
C PHE A 11 7.60 -15.83 -4.38
N LEU A 12 7.24 -17.01 -4.88
CA LEU A 12 5.93 -17.26 -5.47
C LEU A 12 4.86 -17.33 -4.39
N LYS A 13 3.75 -16.63 -4.61
CA LYS A 13 2.59 -16.71 -3.75
C LYS A 13 1.93 -18.08 -3.89
N ALA A 14 1.84 -18.82 -2.79
CA ALA A 14 1.08 -20.07 -2.74
C ALA A 14 -0.41 -19.74 -2.74
N GLU A 15 -1.08 -19.93 -3.87
CA GLU A 15 -2.53 -19.74 -4.00
C GLU A 15 -3.12 -20.78 -4.95
N LYS A 16 -4.39 -21.12 -4.74
CA LYS A 16 -5.15 -21.99 -5.66
C LYS A 16 -5.48 -21.16 -6.90
N LEU A 17 -5.03 -21.62 -8.06
CA LEU A 17 -5.35 -21.04 -9.35
C LEU A 17 -6.43 -21.86 -10.04
N PRO A 18 -7.42 -21.22 -10.70
CA PRO A 18 -8.40 -21.96 -11.51
C PRO A 18 -7.71 -22.71 -12.64
N SER A 19 -8.02 -24.00 -12.81
CA SER A 19 -7.44 -24.82 -13.88
C SER A 19 -7.88 -24.40 -15.29
N THR A 20 -8.92 -23.58 -15.39
CA THR A 20 -9.53 -23.14 -16.66
C THR A 20 -8.96 -21.86 -17.23
N LYS A 21 -8.01 -21.20 -16.55
CA LYS A 21 -7.41 -19.94 -17.00
C LYS A 21 -5.89 -20.02 -16.94
N ASP A 22 -5.24 -19.46 -17.95
CA ASP A 22 -3.79 -19.17 -17.94
C ASP A 22 -3.50 -18.12 -16.87
N CYS A 23 -3.37 -18.58 -15.63
CA CYS A 23 -3.08 -17.72 -14.50
C CYS A 23 -1.58 -17.49 -14.38
N LYS A 24 -1.16 -16.24 -14.50
CA LYS A 24 0.24 -15.87 -14.26
C LYS A 24 0.55 -16.00 -12.76
N PRO A 25 1.64 -16.71 -12.40
CA PRO A 25 2.09 -16.79 -11.00
C PRO A 25 2.35 -15.40 -10.44
N ARG A 26 1.94 -15.16 -9.21
CA ARG A 26 2.19 -13.88 -8.53
C ARG A 26 3.42 -13.96 -7.65
N LEU A 27 4.31 -12.96 -7.76
CA LEU A 27 5.48 -12.80 -6.90
C LEU A 27 5.12 -11.90 -5.72
N ILE A 28 5.59 -12.28 -4.54
CA ILE A 28 5.55 -11.46 -3.33
C ILE A 28 6.97 -10.97 -3.04
N PHE A 29 7.09 -9.71 -2.67
CA PHE A 29 8.36 -9.03 -2.44
C PHE A 29 8.45 -8.50 -1.00
N PRO A 30 8.59 -9.35 0.03
CA PRO A 30 8.70 -8.91 1.41
C PRO A 30 10.13 -8.44 1.73
N ARG A 31 10.22 -7.50 2.66
CA ARG A 31 11.45 -7.20 3.41
C ARG A 31 11.47 -8.02 4.70
N SER A 32 12.56 -7.90 5.47
CA SER A 32 12.60 -8.60 6.76
C SER A 32 11.44 -8.15 7.65
N PRO A 33 10.89 -9.05 8.48
CA PRO A 33 9.87 -8.68 9.47
C PRO A 33 10.33 -7.56 10.40
N ARG A 34 11.64 -7.53 10.73
CA ARG A 34 12.24 -6.46 11.53
C ARG A 34 12.14 -5.10 10.85
N PHE A 35 12.39 -5.02 9.53
CA PHE A 35 12.25 -3.79 8.78
C PHE A 35 10.78 -3.31 8.78
N ASN A 36 9.84 -4.20 8.48
CA ASN A 36 8.42 -3.89 8.48
C ASN A 36 7.91 -3.45 9.86
N LEU A 37 8.38 -4.10 10.94
CA LEU A 37 8.02 -3.70 12.31
C LEU A 37 8.50 -2.29 12.65
N VAL A 38 9.72 -1.94 12.26
CA VAL A 38 10.27 -0.61 12.47
C VAL A 38 9.51 0.45 11.67
N VAL A 39 9.18 0.19 10.40
CA VAL A 39 8.34 1.10 9.61
C VAL A 39 6.94 1.23 10.24
N ALA A 40 6.37 0.12 10.69
CA ALA A 40 5.05 0.09 11.31
C ALA A 40 4.96 0.93 12.59
N SER A 41 6.06 1.08 13.35
CA SER A 41 6.05 1.87 14.59
C SER A 41 5.66 3.34 14.36
N TRP A 42 6.01 3.89 13.20
CA TRP A 42 5.55 5.23 12.78
C TRP A 42 4.26 5.17 11.96
N LEU A 43 4.21 4.29 10.98
CA LEU A 43 3.16 4.36 9.98
C LEU A 43 1.84 3.71 10.42
N LYS A 44 1.82 2.86 11.44
CA LYS A 44 0.57 2.26 11.93
C LYS A 44 -0.36 3.28 12.59
N PRO A 45 0.10 4.16 13.50
CA PRO A 45 -0.72 5.25 14.03
C PRO A 45 -1.17 6.22 12.94
N PHE A 46 -0.27 6.57 12.01
CA PHE A 46 -0.59 7.43 10.87
C PHE A 46 -1.67 6.82 9.97
N GLU A 47 -1.58 5.54 9.65
CA GLU A 47 -2.58 4.82 8.85
C GLU A 47 -3.98 4.89 9.49
N HIS A 48 -4.08 4.64 10.79
CA HIS A 48 -5.35 4.71 11.50
C HIS A 48 -5.99 6.10 11.45
N TRP A 49 -5.18 7.13 11.65
CA TRP A 49 -5.62 8.51 11.53
C TRP A 49 -6.05 8.83 10.09
N LEU A 50 -5.22 8.49 9.09
CA LEU A 50 -5.44 8.79 7.68
C LEU A 50 -6.78 8.26 7.17
N TRP A 51 -7.09 7.00 7.44
CA TRP A 51 -8.36 6.42 6.97
C TRP A 51 -9.61 7.06 7.58
N GLY A 52 -9.52 7.60 8.78
CA GLY A 52 -10.59 8.39 9.39
C GLY A 52 -10.65 9.83 8.88
N PHE A 53 -9.49 10.39 8.55
CA PHE A 53 -9.37 11.77 8.08
C PHE A 53 -9.88 11.94 6.64
N LEU A 54 -9.63 11.00 5.75
CA LEU A 54 -10.02 11.07 4.34
C LEU A 54 -11.52 10.81 4.17
N THR A 55 -12.28 11.90 4.12
CA THR A 55 -13.73 11.87 3.86
C THR A 55 -14.06 12.57 2.54
N ALA A 56 -15.19 12.21 1.92
CA ALA A 56 -15.65 12.86 0.71
C ALA A 56 -15.90 14.35 0.93
N ARG A 57 -16.35 14.76 2.13
CA ARG A 57 -16.51 16.16 2.49
C ARG A 57 -15.20 16.95 2.43
N ARG A 58 -14.12 16.38 2.97
CA ARG A 58 -12.82 17.06 3.01
C ARG A 58 -12.15 17.14 1.64
N LEU A 59 -12.30 16.11 0.81
CA LEU A 59 -11.63 16.03 -0.48
C LEU A 59 -12.43 16.68 -1.62
N PHE A 60 -13.77 16.59 -1.55
CA PHE A 60 -14.63 16.94 -2.69
C PHE A 60 -15.84 17.81 -2.31
N GLY A 61 -15.94 18.26 -1.05
CA GLY A 61 -17.09 19.04 -0.57
C GLY A 61 -18.39 18.24 -0.43
N GLY A 62 -18.35 16.91 -0.61
CA GLY A 62 -19.53 16.04 -0.56
C GLY A 62 -19.96 15.61 0.84
N SER A 63 -20.55 14.43 0.97
CA SER A 63 -21.03 13.87 2.23
C SER A 63 -19.88 13.57 3.21
N ASN A 64 -20.18 13.56 4.51
CA ASN A 64 -19.19 13.20 5.53
C ASN A 64 -19.02 11.68 5.65
N THR A 65 -18.67 11.03 4.54
CA THR A 65 -18.39 9.58 4.45
C THR A 65 -16.93 9.34 4.10
N ARG A 66 -16.36 8.26 4.63
CA ARG A 66 -14.97 7.85 4.28
C ARG A 66 -14.86 7.54 2.79
N VAL A 67 -13.74 7.91 2.19
CA VAL A 67 -13.41 7.52 0.81
C VAL A 67 -12.73 6.16 0.74
N SER A 68 -12.02 5.76 1.79
CA SER A 68 -11.36 4.46 1.88
C SER A 68 -12.10 3.51 2.82
N ALA A 69 -12.33 2.28 2.36
CA ALA A 69 -12.90 1.20 3.17
C ALA A 69 -11.83 0.40 3.95
N LYS A 70 -10.56 0.78 3.84
CA LYS A 70 -9.45 0.12 4.56
C LYS A 70 -9.64 0.21 6.08
N GLY A 71 -9.34 -0.87 6.78
CA GLY A 71 -9.52 -0.96 8.23
C GLY A 71 -10.98 -1.12 8.71
N LEU A 72 -11.96 -1.18 7.81
CA LEU A 72 -13.36 -1.49 8.14
C LEU A 72 -13.61 -3.00 8.07
N ASN A 73 -14.36 -3.52 9.05
CA ASN A 73 -14.88 -4.88 8.97
C ASN A 73 -15.96 -5.00 7.86
N PRO A 74 -16.33 -6.24 7.42
CA PRO A 74 -17.28 -6.42 6.31
C PRO A 74 -18.61 -5.67 6.50
N ARG A 75 -19.20 -5.70 7.70
CA ARG A 75 -20.45 -5.01 8.00
C ARG A 75 -20.34 -3.47 7.85
N LYS A 76 -19.27 -2.88 8.40
CA LYS A 76 -19.01 -1.44 8.27
C LYS A 76 -18.73 -1.03 6.82
N ARG A 77 -18.06 -1.90 6.05
CA ARG A 77 -17.80 -1.69 4.63
C ARG A 77 -19.10 -1.70 3.83
N ALA A 78 -19.97 -2.69 4.03
CA ALA A 78 -21.28 -2.75 3.39
C ALA A 78 -22.12 -1.51 3.71
N ASN A 79 -22.17 -1.09 4.97
CA ASN A 79 -22.90 0.11 5.40
C ASN A 79 -22.32 1.40 4.76
N LEU A 80 -21.00 1.48 4.56
CA LEU A 80 -20.39 2.62 3.88
C LEU A 80 -20.83 2.68 2.42
N ILE A 81 -20.82 1.55 1.72
CA ILE A 81 -21.28 1.43 0.32
C ILE A 81 -22.76 1.82 0.21
N LEU A 82 -23.63 1.26 1.05
CA LEU A 82 -25.06 1.57 1.07
C LEU A 82 -25.32 3.06 1.27
N ARG A 83 -24.63 3.71 2.21
CA ARG A 83 -24.76 5.17 2.43
C ARG A 83 -24.39 6.00 1.21
N LYS A 84 -23.39 5.55 0.43
CA LYS A 84 -23.01 6.24 -0.80
C LYS A 84 -24.04 6.03 -1.90
N LEU A 85 -24.58 4.81 -2.05
CA LEU A 85 -25.58 4.48 -3.04
C LEU A 85 -26.92 5.18 -2.76
N ASN A 86 -27.37 5.20 -1.50
CA ASN A 86 -28.63 5.85 -1.11
C ASN A 86 -28.61 7.38 -1.33
N GLY A 87 -27.45 7.99 -1.53
CA GLY A 87 -27.32 9.40 -1.88
C GLY A 87 -27.43 9.68 -3.40
N LEU A 88 -27.62 8.66 -4.22
CA LEU A 88 -27.69 8.76 -5.69
C LEU A 88 -29.13 8.48 -6.13
N SER A 89 -29.75 9.44 -6.80
CA SER A 89 -31.12 9.27 -7.36
C SER A 89 -31.11 8.50 -8.67
N ASP A 90 -30.06 8.67 -9.46
CA ASP A 90 -29.84 7.97 -10.75
C ASP A 90 -28.33 7.85 -10.98
N GLY A 91 -27.72 6.90 -10.28
CA GLY A 91 -26.29 6.74 -10.26
C GLY A 91 -25.80 5.44 -10.90
N VAL A 92 -24.66 5.51 -11.58
CA VAL A 92 -23.97 4.36 -12.16
C VAL A 92 -22.74 4.02 -11.29
N CYS A 93 -22.59 2.74 -10.92
CA CYS A 93 -21.39 2.23 -10.30
C CYS A 93 -20.49 1.57 -11.33
N PHE A 94 -19.21 1.87 -11.29
CA PHE A 94 -18.20 1.19 -12.08
C PHE A 94 -16.98 0.85 -11.22
N GLU A 95 -16.29 -0.22 -11.57
CA GLU A 95 -15.03 -0.62 -10.92
C GLU A 95 -13.86 -0.33 -11.83
N VAL A 96 -12.76 0.14 -11.24
CA VAL A 96 -11.47 0.32 -11.93
C VAL A 96 -10.39 -0.36 -11.11
N ASP A 97 -9.64 -1.23 -11.76
CA ASP A 97 -8.46 -1.89 -11.18
C ASP A 97 -7.24 -1.72 -12.09
N GLY A 98 -6.12 -1.30 -11.52
CA GLY A 98 -4.88 -1.09 -12.24
C GLY A 98 -4.12 -2.41 -12.45
N LYS A 99 -3.95 -2.84 -13.70
CA LYS A 99 -3.15 -4.03 -14.01
C LYS A 99 -1.70 -3.83 -13.54
N ALA A 100 -1.24 -4.72 -12.65
CA ALA A 100 0.11 -4.71 -12.09
C ALA A 100 0.50 -3.32 -11.50
N PHE A 101 -0.40 -2.70 -10.74
CA PHE A 101 -0.27 -1.33 -10.22
C PHE A 101 1.10 -1.08 -9.58
N GLU A 102 1.55 -1.97 -8.67
CA GLU A 102 2.82 -1.83 -7.97
C GLU A 102 4.04 -1.80 -8.91
N ALA A 103 3.91 -2.43 -10.08
CA ALA A 103 4.96 -2.43 -11.10
C ALA A 103 5.09 -1.08 -11.82
N HIS A 104 4.05 -0.26 -11.83
CA HIS A 104 4.03 1.04 -12.49
C HIS A 104 4.33 2.22 -11.56
N VAL A 105 4.52 1.96 -10.26
CA VAL A 105 4.90 3.00 -9.30
C VAL A 105 6.31 3.50 -9.61
N THR A 106 6.43 4.80 -9.88
CA THR A 106 7.71 5.47 -10.18
C THR A 106 8.44 5.88 -8.90
N SER A 107 9.74 6.19 -9.00
CA SER A 107 10.51 6.75 -7.89
C SER A 107 9.93 8.08 -7.41
N GLY A 108 9.49 8.95 -8.31
CA GLY A 108 8.87 10.22 -7.95
C GLY A 108 7.58 10.06 -7.13
N GLN A 109 6.77 9.04 -7.41
CA GLN A 109 5.58 8.71 -6.61
C GLN A 109 5.96 8.20 -5.22
N VAL A 110 6.99 7.35 -5.11
CA VAL A 110 7.51 6.90 -3.80
C VAL A 110 8.06 8.07 -3.00
N ASP A 111 8.78 8.99 -3.63
CA ASP A 111 9.32 10.19 -2.97
C ASP A 111 8.21 11.14 -2.51
N ALA A 112 7.14 11.30 -3.30
CA ALA A 112 5.98 12.09 -2.91
C ALA A 112 5.27 11.49 -1.69
N GLU A 113 5.07 10.17 -1.69
CA GLU A 113 4.51 9.44 -0.55
C GLU A 113 5.38 9.58 0.71
N ASN A 114 6.69 9.40 0.57
CA ASN A 114 7.64 9.53 1.68
C ASN A 114 7.62 10.95 2.28
N ARG A 115 7.45 12.00 1.46
CA ARG A 115 7.26 13.36 1.95
C ARG A 115 6.01 13.52 2.79
N VAL A 116 4.90 12.89 2.41
CA VAL A 116 3.67 12.89 3.22
C VAL A 116 3.91 12.24 4.58
N TYR A 117 4.58 11.09 4.61
CA TYR A 117 4.88 10.40 5.86
C TYR A 117 5.82 11.20 6.77
N THR A 118 6.88 11.75 6.22
CA THR A 118 7.88 12.52 7.00
C THR A 118 7.31 13.86 7.49
N SER A 119 6.39 14.49 6.76
CA SER A 119 5.71 15.70 7.22
C SER A 119 4.79 15.46 8.41
N ALA A 120 4.30 14.23 8.62
CA ALA A 120 3.57 13.87 9.84
C ALA A 120 4.49 13.73 11.08
N TYR A 121 5.81 13.59 10.87
CA TYR A 121 6.82 13.43 11.92
C TYR A 121 7.99 14.41 11.73
N PRO A 122 7.76 15.74 11.75
CA PRO A 122 8.75 16.73 11.32
C PRO A 122 10.00 16.79 12.19
N ARG A 123 9.93 16.29 13.43
CA ARG A 123 11.05 16.27 14.37
C ARG A 123 11.82 14.95 14.37
N ASP A 124 11.36 13.94 13.64
CA ASP A 124 11.98 12.60 13.63
C ASP A 124 12.61 12.32 12.26
N THR A 125 13.93 12.53 12.19
CA THR A 125 14.70 12.24 10.98
C THR A 125 14.94 10.74 10.77
N SER A 126 14.65 9.89 11.76
CA SER A 126 14.88 8.44 11.69
C SER A 126 13.93 7.78 10.69
N LEU A 127 12.67 8.24 10.62
CA LEU A 127 11.71 7.76 9.64
C LEU A 127 12.22 8.00 8.21
N ALA A 128 12.69 9.21 7.90
CA ALA A 128 13.23 9.54 6.58
C ALA A 128 14.39 8.60 6.19
N ARG A 129 15.32 8.33 7.12
CA ARG A 129 16.45 7.41 6.90
C ARG A 129 15.99 5.98 6.65
N VAL A 130 14.93 5.51 7.32
CA VAL A 130 14.39 4.17 7.12
C VAL A 130 13.66 4.08 5.78
N LEU A 131 12.82 5.06 5.44
CA LEU A 131 12.10 5.11 4.16
C LEU A 131 13.06 5.19 2.96
N ALA A 132 14.14 5.95 3.04
CA ALA A 132 15.18 6.02 2.00
C ALA A 132 15.83 4.65 1.69
N ARG A 133 15.69 3.66 2.59
CA ARG A 133 16.17 2.29 2.38
C ARG A 133 15.15 1.37 1.71
N GLN A 134 13.94 1.84 1.45
CA GLN A 134 12.89 1.08 0.75
C GLN A 134 13.12 1.03 -0.78
N LEU A 135 14.34 0.73 -1.21
CA LEU A 135 14.66 0.55 -2.62
C LEU A 135 14.09 -0.77 -3.15
N PHE A 136 13.66 -0.78 -4.42
CA PHE A 136 13.19 -2.01 -5.07
C PHE A 136 14.39 -2.83 -5.56
N ARG A 137 15.06 -3.49 -4.64
CA ARG A 137 16.19 -4.38 -4.92
C ARG A 137 16.19 -5.59 -4.00
N GLY A 138 16.60 -6.72 -4.50
CA GLY A 138 16.60 -7.95 -3.71
C GLY A 138 17.09 -9.17 -4.47
N VAL A 139 16.67 -10.33 -3.97
CA VAL A 139 17.05 -11.64 -4.50
C VAL A 139 15.84 -12.57 -4.46
N THR A 140 15.71 -13.44 -5.46
CA THR A 140 14.74 -14.53 -5.45
C THR A 140 15.20 -15.68 -4.56
N VAL A 141 14.31 -16.61 -4.25
CA VAL A 141 14.65 -17.85 -3.50
C VAL A 141 15.71 -18.70 -4.21
N HIS A 142 15.83 -18.56 -5.53
CA HIS A 142 16.83 -19.27 -6.34
C HIS A 142 18.11 -18.44 -6.61
N GLY A 143 18.29 -17.32 -5.89
CA GLY A 143 19.53 -16.54 -5.97
C GLY A 143 19.58 -15.48 -7.09
N ALA A 144 18.56 -15.36 -7.96
CA ALA A 144 18.55 -14.33 -8.99
C ALA A 144 18.39 -12.94 -8.36
N LYS A 145 19.36 -12.05 -8.63
CA LYS A 145 19.35 -10.66 -8.11
C LYS A 145 18.54 -9.77 -9.04
N PHE A 146 17.83 -8.82 -8.46
CA PHE A 146 17.08 -7.82 -9.21
C PHE A 146 17.18 -6.44 -8.56
N SER A 147 17.11 -5.40 -9.39
CA SER A 147 17.03 -4.00 -8.95
C SER A 147 16.40 -3.17 -10.06
N ARG A 148 15.61 -2.16 -9.66
CA ARG A 148 15.08 -1.15 -10.58
C ARG A 148 14.82 0.17 -9.83
N PRO A 149 14.83 1.31 -10.53
CA PRO A 149 14.33 2.57 -9.96
C PRO A 149 12.80 2.49 -9.81
N GLY A 150 12.29 2.97 -8.69
CA GLY A 150 10.87 2.92 -8.39
C GLY A 150 10.35 1.50 -8.14
N GLY A 151 9.04 1.35 -8.22
CA GLY A 151 8.33 0.11 -7.89
C GLY A 151 7.93 0.03 -6.43
N ARG A 152 6.79 -0.60 -6.21
CA ARG A 152 6.28 -0.88 -4.87
C ARG A 152 6.46 -2.35 -4.55
N ALA A 153 7.04 -2.63 -3.41
CA ALA A 153 7.13 -3.99 -2.92
C ALA A 153 5.81 -4.40 -2.26
N SER A 154 5.15 -5.42 -2.80
CA SER A 154 3.84 -5.92 -2.33
C SER A 154 3.84 -6.40 -0.87
N GLY A 155 5.02 -6.66 -0.29
CA GLY A 155 5.20 -7.07 1.11
C GLY A 155 5.65 -5.95 2.06
N ASP A 156 5.75 -4.70 1.61
CA ASP A 156 6.04 -3.57 2.48
C ASP A 156 4.83 -3.19 3.33
N PHE A 157 5.07 -2.74 4.57
CA PHE A 157 4.00 -2.34 5.49
C PHE A 157 3.07 -1.28 4.89
N ASN A 158 3.66 -0.29 4.22
CA ASN A 158 2.94 0.86 3.66
C ASN A 158 2.33 0.61 2.27
N THR A 159 2.42 -0.60 1.70
CA THR A 159 1.84 -0.91 0.38
C THR A 159 0.37 -0.52 0.30
N GLY A 160 -0.39 -0.84 1.35
CA GLY A 160 -1.82 -0.54 1.39
C GLY A 160 -2.17 0.95 1.49
N MET A 161 -1.27 1.80 1.96
CA MET A 161 -1.47 3.25 2.01
C MET A 161 -1.04 3.93 0.72
N GLY A 162 0.05 3.46 0.13
CA GLY A 162 0.62 4.08 -1.06
C GLY A 162 -0.09 3.71 -2.37
N ASN A 163 -0.87 2.62 -2.36
CA ASN A 163 -1.78 2.25 -3.46
C ASN A 163 -3.13 2.91 -3.23
#